data_7e16c517983b6ccb03e007bd0544856e
#
_entry.id   7e16c517983b6ccb03e007bd0544856e
#
_cell.length_a   1.000
_cell.length_b   1.000
_cell.length_c   1.000
_cell.angle_alpha   90.00
_cell.angle_beta   90.00
_cell.angle_gamma   90.00
#
_symmetry.space_group_name_H-M   'P 1'
#
loop_
_entity.id
_entity.type
_entity.pdbx_description
1 polymer ?
#
loop_
_entity_poly.entity_id
_entity_poly.type
_entity_poly.pdbx_seq_one_letter_code
_entity_poly.pdbx_strand_id
1 'polypeptide(L)'
;MPPTVPAAFEAVDISYWALSPMIVLLVGAFVGVLVEAFVPRGTRHLAQVVVAVGSIVISLAALVFVTGDETGVTVGGTIAVDGPTRFMQGTLLVFGLLSLLVMADRLGGDTADALTPMGAASPGSELEAQAARKGWSTTEAFPLALFAIAGMLLFPAANDLLTMFVALELLSLPLYLMSGLARRRRLLSQEAALKYFLLGAFSSGFFLFGAALLYGYAGSIGLPEIAAAASTSTGEFEGLLLPGVVMVLVGVLFKVGAVPFHSWTPDVYQGAPTPITGFMAAGTKAAAFGALLRLMYVGLETTRWEWHMGVVVIAALTMVVGSVLSVTQTDIKRLLAYSSIAHAGFIIVALISFDRTGVEGVLFYVVAYGISTISAFAIVNLVRERGAEATHLSQWAGLGRKHPWLAGSFSLLMLAFAGIPLTSGFTAKVAAFMPALEHGGLSGVVLVVIAVLMSGITAFVYIRLIVLMFFTEPSGEVTAAAPATLSLTVITVGVIVTIALGVFPGPLLELAEQSSVFITR
;
A
#
# COMPACT_ATOMS: atom_id res chain seq x y z
N MET A 1 35.46 -44.63 -16.52
CA MET A 1 34.29 -43.85 -16.11
C MET A 1 33.35 -43.80 -17.29
N PRO A 2 32.09 -44.25 -17.21
CA PRO A 2 31.14 -44.04 -18.29
C PRO A 2 30.88 -42.51 -18.41
N PRO A 3 30.65 -42.01 -19.63
CA PRO A 3 30.32 -40.59 -19.81
C PRO A 3 29.02 -40.27 -19.05
N THR A 4 29.10 -39.31 -18.11
CA THR A 4 27.93 -38.74 -17.47
C THR A 4 27.10 -38.10 -18.55
N VAL A 5 25.92 -38.69 -18.85
CA VAL A 5 24.91 -38.08 -19.70
C VAL A 5 24.57 -36.72 -19.05
N PRO A 6 24.65 -35.58 -19.79
CA PRO A 6 24.21 -34.30 -19.25
C PRO A 6 22.76 -34.46 -18.78
N ALA A 7 22.47 -34.03 -17.58
CA ALA A 7 21.10 -34.01 -17.08
C ALA A 7 20.23 -33.33 -18.13
N ALA A 8 19.16 -34.01 -18.57
CA ALA A 8 18.22 -33.44 -19.49
C ALA A 8 17.75 -32.08 -18.92
N PHE A 9 17.78 -31.05 -19.76
CA PHE A 9 17.31 -29.73 -19.39
C PHE A 9 15.79 -29.85 -19.09
N GLU A 10 15.45 -29.95 -17.82
CA GLU A 10 14.04 -29.93 -17.41
C GLU A 10 13.49 -28.55 -17.71
N ALA A 11 12.48 -28.47 -18.57
CA ALA A 11 11.80 -27.22 -18.86
C ALA A 11 11.13 -26.72 -17.57
N VAL A 12 11.33 -25.45 -17.24
CA VAL A 12 10.68 -24.81 -16.09
C VAL A 12 9.17 -24.89 -16.28
N ASP A 13 8.47 -25.45 -15.33
CA ASP A 13 7.01 -25.49 -15.32
C ASP A 13 6.46 -24.08 -15.07
N ILE A 14 5.67 -23.56 -16.03
CA ILE A 14 5.07 -22.23 -15.98
C ILE A 14 3.56 -22.36 -16.15
N SER A 15 2.82 -22.16 -15.06
CA SER A 15 1.36 -22.04 -15.12
C SER A 15 0.96 -20.62 -15.59
N TYR A 16 0.75 -20.44 -16.88
CA TYR A 16 0.28 -19.19 -17.45
C TYR A 16 -1.10 -18.78 -16.94
N TRP A 17 -1.93 -19.75 -16.57
CA TRP A 17 -3.27 -19.51 -16.01
C TRP A 17 -3.18 -18.87 -14.63
N ALA A 18 -2.31 -19.40 -13.76
CA ALA A 18 -2.06 -18.85 -12.44
C ALA A 18 -1.44 -17.44 -12.49
N LEU A 19 -0.62 -17.17 -13.50
CA LEU A 19 0.03 -15.87 -13.72
C LEU A 19 -0.84 -14.87 -14.48
N SER A 20 -2.00 -15.30 -15.01
CA SER A 20 -2.81 -14.46 -15.90
C SER A 20 -3.18 -13.08 -15.34
N PRO A 21 -3.48 -12.88 -14.04
CA PRO A 21 -3.75 -11.54 -13.51
C PRO A 21 -2.56 -10.57 -13.65
N MET A 22 -1.34 -11.04 -13.39
CA MET A 22 -0.12 -10.25 -13.51
C MET A 22 0.24 -9.99 -14.98
N ILE A 23 0.11 -11.01 -15.85
CA ILE A 23 0.38 -10.90 -17.29
C ILE A 23 -0.54 -9.85 -17.92
N VAL A 24 -1.83 -9.87 -17.61
CA VAL A 24 -2.81 -8.91 -18.12
C VAL A 24 -2.42 -7.47 -17.75
N LEU A 25 -2.01 -7.24 -16.50
CA LEU A 25 -1.57 -5.91 -16.08
C LEU A 25 -0.30 -5.44 -16.79
N LEU A 26 0.70 -6.33 -16.92
CA LEU A 26 1.93 -5.99 -17.63
C LEU A 26 1.66 -5.68 -19.11
N VAL A 27 0.85 -6.50 -19.78
CA VAL A 27 0.42 -6.22 -21.16
C VAL A 27 -0.32 -4.89 -21.23
N GLY A 28 -1.25 -4.63 -20.30
CA GLY A 28 -1.96 -3.35 -20.21
C GLY A 28 -1.03 -2.14 -20.00
N ALA A 29 0.00 -2.30 -19.16
CA ALA A 29 1.01 -1.26 -18.96
C ALA A 29 1.80 -0.97 -20.24
N PHE A 30 2.25 -2.00 -20.96
CA PHE A 30 2.92 -1.84 -22.25
C PHE A 30 2.00 -1.22 -23.33
N VAL A 31 0.73 -1.65 -23.39
CA VAL A 31 -0.27 -1.02 -24.28
C VAL A 31 -0.44 0.45 -23.89
N GLY A 32 -0.47 0.79 -22.60
CA GLY A 32 -0.50 2.19 -22.13
C GLY A 32 0.71 3.00 -22.60
N VAL A 33 1.92 2.44 -22.59
CA VAL A 33 3.11 3.08 -23.15
C VAL A 33 2.96 3.32 -24.67
N LEU A 34 2.41 2.36 -25.40
CA LEU A 34 2.15 2.53 -26.83
C LEU A 34 1.08 3.60 -27.09
N VAL A 35 0.02 3.65 -26.27
CA VAL A 35 -0.99 4.72 -26.32
C VAL A 35 -0.33 6.08 -26.10
N GLU A 36 0.62 6.19 -25.17
CA GLU A 36 1.35 7.44 -24.92
C GLU A 36 2.18 7.89 -26.14
N ALA A 37 2.79 6.92 -26.83
CA ALA A 37 3.62 7.20 -27.99
C ALA A 37 2.82 7.56 -29.26
N PHE A 38 1.70 6.87 -29.52
CA PHE A 38 1.04 6.92 -30.83
C PHE A 38 -0.33 7.62 -30.84
N VAL A 39 -1.03 7.74 -29.70
CA VAL A 39 -2.36 8.34 -29.67
C VAL A 39 -2.27 9.87 -29.54
N PRO A 40 -3.05 10.64 -30.33
CA PRO A 40 -3.08 12.09 -30.24
C PRO A 40 -3.46 12.60 -28.84
N ARG A 41 -2.85 13.67 -28.37
CA ARG A 41 -3.04 14.21 -27.02
C ARG A 41 -4.50 14.51 -26.64
N GLY A 42 -5.36 14.86 -27.63
CA GLY A 42 -6.77 15.20 -27.37
C GLY A 42 -7.62 14.02 -26.89
N THR A 43 -7.32 12.81 -27.36
CA THR A 43 -8.05 11.57 -27.03
C THR A 43 -7.27 10.65 -26.07
N ARG A 44 -6.00 10.97 -25.84
CA ARG A 44 -5.06 10.14 -25.10
C ARG A 44 -5.52 9.84 -23.67
N HIS A 45 -6.04 10.84 -22.95
CA HIS A 45 -6.54 10.63 -21.58
C HIS A 45 -7.63 9.54 -21.52
N LEU A 46 -8.65 9.63 -22.39
CA LEU A 46 -9.70 8.61 -22.44
C LEU A 46 -9.13 7.24 -22.79
N ALA A 47 -8.24 7.17 -23.78
CA ALA A 47 -7.60 5.91 -24.18
C ALA A 47 -6.80 5.30 -23.02
N GLN A 48 -6.03 6.10 -22.28
CA GLN A 48 -5.28 5.64 -21.11
C GLN A 48 -6.20 5.14 -19.99
N VAL A 49 -7.28 5.86 -19.69
CA VAL A 49 -8.27 5.43 -18.68
C VAL A 49 -8.91 4.11 -19.07
N VAL A 50 -9.32 3.96 -20.35
CA VAL A 50 -9.93 2.71 -20.85
C VAL A 50 -8.95 1.54 -20.75
N VAL A 51 -7.70 1.73 -21.17
CA VAL A 51 -6.66 0.70 -21.05
C VAL A 51 -6.40 0.34 -19.59
N ALA A 52 -6.21 1.33 -18.73
CA ALA A 52 -5.87 1.09 -17.33
C ALA A 52 -7.00 0.40 -16.56
N VAL A 53 -8.22 0.94 -16.65
CA VAL A 53 -9.39 0.36 -15.97
C VAL A 53 -9.73 -1.01 -16.59
N GLY A 54 -9.69 -1.12 -17.92
CA GLY A 54 -9.94 -2.39 -18.63
C GLY A 54 -8.95 -3.48 -18.21
N SER A 55 -7.67 -3.16 -18.12
CA SER A 55 -6.64 -4.12 -17.67
C SER A 55 -6.89 -4.61 -16.25
N ILE A 56 -7.28 -3.73 -15.31
CA ILE A 56 -7.60 -4.15 -13.94
C ILE A 56 -8.87 -5.03 -13.91
N VAL A 57 -9.91 -4.64 -14.63
CA VAL A 57 -11.16 -5.43 -14.68
C VAL A 57 -10.93 -6.81 -15.28
N ILE A 58 -10.15 -6.89 -16.38
CA ILE A 58 -9.78 -8.18 -16.98
C ILE A 58 -8.89 -8.99 -16.03
N SER A 59 -7.95 -8.35 -15.31
CA SER A 59 -7.10 -9.00 -14.31
C SER A 59 -7.92 -9.55 -13.13
N LEU A 60 -8.92 -8.80 -12.64
CA LEU A 60 -9.87 -9.29 -11.63
C LEU A 60 -10.69 -10.48 -12.14
N ALA A 61 -11.18 -10.39 -13.37
CA ALA A 61 -11.91 -11.50 -13.99
C ALA A 61 -10.99 -12.73 -14.15
N ALA A 62 -9.74 -12.53 -14.56
CA ALA A 62 -8.75 -13.61 -14.64
C ALA A 62 -8.50 -14.25 -13.26
N LEU A 63 -8.36 -13.44 -12.22
CA LEU A 63 -8.17 -13.95 -10.85
C LEU A 63 -9.35 -14.81 -10.38
N VAL A 64 -10.59 -14.41 -10.70
CA VAL A 64 -11.79 -15.11 -10.22
C VAL A 64 -12.14 -16.33 -11.08
N PHE A 65 -12.01 -16.23 -12.41
CA PHE A 65 -12.56 -17.23 -13.33
C PHE A 65 -11.50 -18.07 -14.05
N VAL A 66 -10.24 -17.61 -14.11
CA VAL A 66 -9.18 -18.27 -14.89
C VAL A 66 -8.19 -19.00 -13.99
N THR A 67 -7.75 -18.39 -12.88
CA THR A 67 -6.81 -19.05 -11.97
C THR A 67 -7.41 -20.27 -11.26
N GLY A 68 -8.75 -20.36 -11.20
CA GLY A 68 -9.46 -21.50 -10.61
C GLY A 68 -9.01 -21.83 -9.19
N ASP A 69 -9.03 -23.12 -8.84
CA ASP A 69 -8.56 -23.64 -7.54
C ASP A 69 -7.09 -24.07 -7.58
N GLU A 70 -6.34 -23.73 -8.64
CA GLU A 70 -4.92 -24.06 -8.74
C GLU A 70 -4.14 -23.46 -7.56
N THR A 71 -3.59 -24.30 -6.72
CA THR A 71 -2.67 -23.93 -5.65
C THR A 71 -1.34 -24.63 -5.86
N GLY A 72 -0.25 -23.94 -5.66
CA GLY A 72 1.08 -24.53 -5.89
C GLY A 72 2.14 -23.46 -6.05
N VAL A 73 3.31 -23.89 -6.49
CA VAL A 73 4.40 -23.01 -6.90
C VAL A 73 4.60 -23.13 -8.41
N THR A 74 4.98 -22.05 -9.07
CA THR A 74 5.23 -21.99 -10.51
C THR A 74 6.50 -21.21 -10.81
N VAL A 75 6.90 -21.16 -12.09
CA VAL A 75 8.13 -20.51 -12.53
C VAL A 75 9.37 -21.06 -11.78
N GLY A 76 9.48 -22.40 -11.75
CA GLY A 76 10.61 -23.02 -11.05
C GLY A 76 10.62 -22.82 -9.52
N GLY A 77 9.46 -22.65 -8.90
CA GLY A 77 9.35 -22.45 -7.45
C GLY A 77 9.42 -20.99 -6.97
N THR A 78 9.61 -20.02 -7.88
CA THR A 78 9.83 -18.61 -7.52
C THR A 78 8.56 -17.85 -7.19
N ILE A 79 7.39 -18.34 -7.66
CA ILE A 79 6.09 -17.71 -7.43
C ILE A 79 5.15 -18.71 -6.77
N ALA A 80 4.58 -18.35 -5.62
CA ALA A 80 3.56 -19.11 -4.92
C ALA A 80 2.16 -18.61 -5.25
N VAL A 81 1.26 -19.56 -5.56
CA VAL A 81 -0.16 -19.33 -5.83
C VAL A 81 -0.95 -20.02 -4.72
N ASP A 82 -1.23 -19.30 -3.66
CA ASP A 82 -1.91 -19.79 -2.46
C ASP A 82 -2.99 -18.81 -1.99
N GLY A 83 -3.66 -19.14 -0.90
CA GLY A 83 -4.74 -18.33 -0.34
C GLY A 83 -4.34 -16.87 -0.09
N PRO A 84 -3.27 -16.61 0.70
CA PRO A 84 -2.83 -15.24 0.98
C PRO A 84 -2.44 -14.47 -0.29
N THR A 85 -1.78 -15.12 -1.25
CA THR A 85 -1.45 -14.48 -2.55
C THR A 85 -2.70 -14.03 -3.28
N ARG A 86 -3.69 -14.90 -3.46
CA ARG A 86 -4.92 -14.58 -4.18
C ARG A 86 -5.74 -13.51 -3.50
N PHE A 87 -5.86 -13.59 -2.17
CA PHE A 87 -6.56 -12.57 -1.39
C PHE A 87 -5.90 -11.20 -1.55
N MET A 88 -4.56 -11.15 -1.44
CA MET A 88 -3.81 -9.91 -1.62
C MET A 88 -3.89 -9.38 -3.05
N GLN A 89 -3.81 -10.24 -4.06
CA GLN A 89 -3.98 -9.84 -5.45
C GLN A 89 -5.36 -9.23 -5.71
N GLY A 90 -6.43 -9.86 -5.24
CA GLY A 90 -7.78 -9.31 -5.33
C GLY A 90 -7.92 -7.96 -4.63
N THR A 91 -7.39 -7.85 -3.43
CA THR A 91 -7.37 -6.60 -2.66
C THR A 91 -6.62 -5.48 -3.39
N LEU A 92 -5.43 -5.78 -3.91
CA LEU A 92 -4.58 -4.82 -4.62
C LEU A 92 -5.18 -4.37 -5.96
N LEU A 93 -5.87 -5.27 -6.68
CA LEU A 93 -6.61 -4.92 -7.89
C LEU A 93 -7.80 -3.98 -7.58
N VAL A 94 -8.54 -4.24 -6.50
CA VAL A 94 -9.60 -3.32 -6.04
C VAL A 94 -9.01 -1.96 -5.65
N PHE A 95 -7.92 -1.91 -4.90
CA PHE A 95 -7.25 -0.65 -4.55
C PHE A 95 -6.75 0.08 -5.77
N GLY A 96 -6.16 -0.64 -6.73
CA GLY A 96 -5.73 -0.10 -8.02
C GLY A 96 -6.89 0.52 -8.79
N LEU A 97 -8.03 -0.19 -8.89
CA LEU A 97 -9.22 0.31 -9.56
C LEU A 97 -9.73 1.61 -8.93
N LEU A 98 -9.94 1.61 -7.61
CA LEU A 98 -10.43 2.79 -6.89
C LEU A 98 -9.45 3.97 -7.04
N SER A 99 -8.16 3.73 -6.95
CA SER A 99 -7.13 4.77 -7.09
C SER A 99 -7.06 5.32 -8.51
N LEU A 100 -7.14 4.46 -9.53
CA LEU A 100 -7.17 4.89 -10.93
C LEU A 100 -8.41 5.72 -11.25
N LEU A 101 -9.57 5.41 -10.67
CA LEU A 101 -10.76 6.24 -10.82
C LEU A 101 -10.56 7.65 -10.24
N VAL A 102 -9.91 7.78 -9.08
CA VAL A 102 -9.56 9.11 -8.52
C VAL A 102 -8.55 9.84 -9.39
N MET A 103 -7.55 9.14 -9.96
CA MET A 103 -6.57 9.72 -10.87
C MET A 103 -7.18 10.15 -12.21
N ALA A 104 -8.18 9.41 -12.69
CA ALA A 104 -8.86 9.66 -13.96
C ALA A 104 -9.82 10.86 -13.91
N ASP A 105 -10.24 11.28 -12.70
CA ASP A 105 -11.22 12.32 -12.51
C ASP A 105 -10.63 13.69 -12.90
N ARG A 106 -11.24 14.34 -13.89
CA ARG A 106 -10.89 15.71 -14.29
C ARG A 106 -11.73 16.69 -13.50
N LEU A 107 -11.07 17.37 -12.59
CA LEU A 107 -11.69 18.39 -11.76
C LEU A 107 -11.86 19.67 -12.60
N GLY A 108 -13.04 20.29 -12.54
CA GLY A 108 -13.38 21.44 -13.38
C GLY A 108 -12.49 22.66 -13.20
N GLY A 109 -12.14 23.30 -14.32
CA GLY A 109 -11.28 24.48 -14.41
C GLY A 109 -9.80 24.14 -14.62
N ASP A 110 -9.10 25.01 -15.36
CA ASP A 110 -7.68 24.82 -15.79
C ASP A 110 -6.67 24.62 -14.65
N THR A 111 -7.09 24.73 -13.39
CA THR A 111 -6.20 24.73 -12.23
C THR A 111 -6.50 23.63 -11.21
N ALA A 112 -7.52 22.80 -11.44
CA ALA A 112 -8.04 21.88 -10.44
C ALA A 112 -7.40 20.49 -10.47
N ASP A 113 -6.88 20.02 -11.62
CA ASP A 113 -6.26 18.71 -11.74
C ASP A 113 -5.06 18.56 -10.80
N ALA A 114 -4.94 17.37 -10.20
CA ALA A 114 -3.86 17.06 -9.25
C ALA A 114 -2.49 16.89 -9.94
N LEU A 115 -2.50 16.38 -11.20
CA LEU A 115 -1.28 16.08 -11.96
C LEU A 115 -0.85 17.29 -12.81
N THR A 116 0.46 17.47 -12.97
CA THR A 116 1.04 18.52 -13.82
C THR A 116 0.59 18.37 -15.29
N PRO A 117 0.46 19.48 -16.05
CA PRO A 117 0.15 19.39 -17.48
C PRO A 117 1.28 18.76 -18.31
N MET A 118 2.53 18.83 -17.82
CA MET A 118 3.71 18.29 -18.50
C MET A 118 4.80 17.97 -17.50
N GLY A 119 5.04 16.68 -17.24
CA GLY A 119 6.03 16.20 -16.25
C GLY A 119 7.46 16.64 -16.55
N ALA A 120 7.85 16.69 -17.82
CA ALA A 120 9.20 17.05 -18.25
C ALA A 120 9.48 18.58 -18.26
N ALA A 121 8.46 19.44 -18.09
CA ALA A 121 8.67 20.88 -18.04
C ALA A 121 9.23 21.33 -16.69
N SER A 122 10.17 22.27 -16.71
CA SER A 122 10.66 22.90 -15.48
C SER A 122 9.53 23.66 -14.78
N PRO A 123 9.44 23.64 -13.44
CA PRO A 123 8.42 24.36 -12.70
C PRO A 123 8.41 25.85 -13.02
N GLY A 124 7.22 26.40 -13.36
CA GLY A 124 7.03 27.82 -13.70
C GLY A 124 7.55 28.23 -15.08
N SER A 125 7.97 27.28 -15.93
CA SER A 125 8.45 27.58 -17.28
C SER A 125 7.31 27.96 -18.23
N GLU A 126 7.66 28.70 -19.32
CA GLU A 126 6.70 29.01 -20.39
C GLU A 126 6.12 27.74 -21.05
N LEU A 127 6.90 26.68 -21.14
CA LEU A 127 6.43 25.36 -21.63
C LEU A 127 5.31 24.77 -20.76
N GLU A 128 5.45 24.85 -19.44
CA GLU A 128 4.41 24.39 -18.52
C GLU A 128 3.14 25.26 -18.65
N ALA A 129 3.31 26.58 -18.75
CA ALA A 129 2.21 27.51 -18.95
C ALA A 129 1.47 27.28 -20.27
N GLN A 130 2.20 27.02 -21.38
CA GLN A 130 1.60 26.66 -22.67
C GLN A 130 0.86 25.33 -22.63
N ALA A 131 1.43 24.32 -21.98
CA ALA A 131 0.78 23.01 -21.79
C ALA A 131 -0.53 23.16 -20.99
N ALA A 132 -0.52 23.96 -19.93
CA ALA A 132 -1.70 24.26 -19.12
C ALA A 132 -2.79 24.98 -19.95
N ARG A 133 -2.42 26.00 -20.74
CA ARG A 133 -3.36 26.71 -21.65
C ARG A 133 -3.98 25.80 -22.69
N LYS A 134 -3.26 24.76 -23.15
CA LYS A 134 -3.76 23.74 -24.10
C LYS A 134 -4.59 22.62 -23.43
N GLY A 135 -4.81 22.68 -22.12
CA GLY A 135 -5.54 21.66 -21.37
C GLY A 135 -4.86 20.28 -21.37
N TRP A 136 -3.52 20.25 -21.51
CA TRP A 136 -2.79 18.98 -21.45
C TRP A 136 -2.72 18.45 -20.02
N SER A 137 -2.61 17.14 -19.88
CA SER A 137 -2.39 16.44 -18.62
C SER A 137 -1.35 15.35 -18.80
N THR A 138 -0.60 15.05 -17.75
CA THR A 138 0.36 13.93 -17.71
C THR A 138 -0.40 12.62 -17.66
N THR A 139 -0.50 11.95 -18.79
CA THR A 139 -1.22 10.68 -18.95
C THR A 139 -0.31 9.47 -18.72
N GLU A 140 1.00 9.66 -18.68
CA GLU A 140 2.02 8.65 -18.36
C GLU A 140 1.83 8.04 -16.96
N ALA A 141 1.09 8.72 -16.08
CA ALA A 141 0.74 8.21 -14.77
C ALA A 141 -0.06 6.89 -14.81
N PHE A 142 -0.87 6.65 -15.85
CA PHE A 142 -1.69 5.44 -15.97
C PHE A 142 -0.85 4.17 -16.23
N PRO A 143 0.01 4.10 -17.27
CA PRO A 143 0.89 2.95 -17.44
C PRO A 143 1.87 2.77 -16.27
N LEU A 144 2.38 3.84 -15.67
CA LEU A 144 3.21 3.75 -14.47
C LEU A 144 2.44 3.13 -13.29
N ALA A 145 1.17 3.50 -13.10
CA ALA A 145 0.33 2.88 -12.09
C ALA A 145 0.11 1.38 -12.33
N LEU A 146 -0.10 0.97 -13.59
CA LEU A 146 -0.24 -0.46 -13.95
C LEU A 146 1.05 -1.25 -13.65
N PHE A 147 2.23 -0.71 -13.99
CA PHE A 147 3.51 -1.34 -13.59
C PHE A 147 3.64 -1.45 -12.08
N ALA A 148 3.29 -0.39 -11.34
CA ALA A 148 3.32 -0.43 -9.88
C ALA A 148 2.37 -1.50 -9.32
N ILE A 149 1.14 -1.62 -9.85
CA ILE A 149 0.17 -2.63 -9.43
C ILE A 149 0.69 -4.04 -9.77
N ALA A 150 1.28 -4.25 -10.95
CA ALA A 150 1.89 -5.53 -11.31
C ALA A 150 2.98 -5.95 -10.31
N GLY A 151 3.86 -5.02 -9.92
CA GLY A 151 4.84 -5.23 -8.86
C GLY A 151 4.21 -5.51 -7.50
N MET A 152 3.11 -4.81 -7.17
CA MET A 152 2.36 -5.06 -5.94
C MET A 152 1.71 -6.46 -5.92
N LEU A 153 1.23 -6.99 -7.05
CA LEU A 153 0.70 -8.35 -7.13
C LEU A 153 1.78 -9.42 -7.00
N LEU A 154 2.97 -9.14 -7.55
CA LEU A 154 4.11 -10.06 -7.49
C LEU A 154 4.73 -10.12 -6.09
N PHE A 155 4.76 -9.02 -5.34
CA PHE A 155 5.47 -8.92 -4.06
C PHE A 155 4.98 -9.93 -3.00
N PRO A 156 3.68 -10.09 -2.70
CA PRO A 156 3.17 -11.14 -1.82
C PRO A 156 3.22 -12.55 -2.39
N ALA A 157 3.37 -12.69 -3.72
CA ALA A 157 3.47 -13.97 -4.41
C ALA A 157 4.91 -14.50 -4.49
N ALA A 158 5.91 -13.65 -4.29
CA ALA A 158 7.32 -14.00 -4.42
C ALA A 158 7.73 -15.04 -3.37
N ASN A 159 8.20 -16.22 -3.83
CA ASN A 159 8.60 -17.34 -2.98
C ASN A 159 10.12 -17.46 -2.83
N ASP A 160 10.87 -16.52 -3.39
CA ASP A 160 12.30 -16.35 -3.22
C ASP A 160 12.68 -14.88 -3.04
N LEU A 161 13.86 -14.63 -2.47
CA LEU A 161 14.33 -13.28 -2.15
C LEU A 161 14.65 -12.43 -3.38
N LEU A 162 15.07 -13.03 -4.50
CA LEU A 162 15.40 -12.28 -5.71
C LEU A 162 14.13 -11.83 -6.44
N THR A 163 13.15 -12.72 -6.60
CA THR A 163 11.82 -12.39 -7.14
C THR A 163 11.15 -11.33 -6.25
N MET A 164 11.27 -11.45 -4.92
CA MET A 164 10.76 -10.45 -3.98
C MET A 164 11.44 -9.09 -4.17
N PHE A 165 12.76 -9.05 -4.40
CA PHE A 165 13.49 -7.82 -4.71
C PHE A 165 13.03 -7.20 -6.03
N VAL A 166 12.87 -8.00 -7.10
CA VAL A 166 12.37 -7.51 -8.39
C VAL A 166 10.97 -6.94 -8.25
N ALA A 167 10.10 -7.60 -7.49
CA ALA A 167 8.74 -7.10 -7.21
C ALA A 167 8.77 -5.77 -6.44
N LEU A 168 9.65 -5.66 -5.44
CA LEU A 168 9.89 -4.44 -4.65
C LEU A 168 10.30 -3.27 -5.53
N GLU A 169 11.20 -3.48 -6.49
CA GLU A 169 11.63 -2.43 -7.42
C GLU A 169 10.57 -2.11 -8.48
N LEU A 170 9.88 -3.12 -9.01
CA LEU A 170 8.81 -2.95 -10.00
C LEU A 170 7.65 -2.11 -9.44
N LEU A 171 7.29 -2.30 -8.16
CA LEU A 171 6.26 -1.45 -7.53
C LEU A 171 6.79 -0.05 -7.19
N SER A 172 8.10 0.10 -6.95
CA SER A 172 8.68 1.31 -6.37
C SER A 172 9.09 2.35 -7.40
N LEU A 173 9.78 1.94 -8.47
CA LEU A 173 10.30 2.85 -9.49
C LEU A 173 9.21 3.74 -10.14
N PRO A 174 8.04 3.20 -10.54
CA PRO A 174 6.95 4.03 -11.03
C PRO A 174 6.46 5.04 -9.99
N LEU A 175 6.36 4.65 -8.72
CA LEU A 175 5.87 5.51 -7.65
C LEU A 175 6.84 6.64 -7.31
N TYR A 176 8.16 6.42 -7.44
CA TYR A 176 9.15 7.50 -7.31
C TYR A 176 8.88 8.61 -8.33
N LEU A 177 8.67 8.23 -9.59
CA LEU A 177 8.35 9.17 -10.67
C LEU A 177 7.01 9.86 -10.45
N MET A 178 5.96 9.10 -10.13
CA MET A 178 4.61 9.61 -9.94
C MET A 178 4.53 10.60 -8.77
N SER A 179 5.34 10.43 -7.73
CA SER A 179 5.42 11.36 -6.59
C SER A 179 5.88 12.75 -6.98
N GLY A 180 6.63 12.90 -8.08
CA GLY A 180 7.12 14.18 -8.60
C GLY A 180 6.15 14.91 -9.54
N LEU A 181 4.96 14.37 -9.79
CA LEU A 181 4.03 14.87 -10.82
C LEU A 181 2.94 15.82 -10.30
N ALA A 182 3.06 16.40 -9.10
CA ALA A 182 2.05 17.33 -8.61
C ALA A 182 1.97 18.59 -9.47
N ARG A 183 0.74 19.03 -9.80
CA ARG A 183 0.50 20.25 -10.56
C ARG A 183 0.88 21.50 -9.79
N ARG A 184 0.57 21.53 -8.51
CA ARG A 184 0.90 22.62 -7.60
C ARG A 184 2.00 22.22 -6.65
N ARG A 185 2.73 23.19 -6.10
CA ARG A 185 3.87 22.93 -5.20
C ARG A 185 4.91 22.02 -5.84
N ARG A 186 5.22 22.26 -7.13
CA ARG A 186 6.13 21.43 -7.94
C ARG A 186 7.46 21.14 -7.22
N LEU A 187 8.08 22.13 -6.60
CA LEU A 187 9.36 21.95 -5.89
C LEU A 187 9.22 20.99 -4.71
N LEU A 188 8.14 21.10 -3.93
CA LEU A 188 7.88 20.17 -2.84
C LEU A 188 7.63 18.74 -3.34
N SER A 189 6.95 18.61 -4.48
CA SER A 189 6.71 17.32 -5.13
C SER A 189 8.00 16.69 -5.65
N GLN A 190 8.88 17.47 -6.25
CA GLN A 190 10.19 17.01 -6.72
C GLN A 190 11.10 16.62 -5.54
N GLU A 191 11.09 17.40 -4.45
CA GLU A 191 11.78 17.05 -3.20
C GLU A 191 11.25 15.73 -2.63
N ALA A 192 9.92 15.55 -2.60
CA ALA A 192 9.29 14.32 -2.15
C ALA A 192 9.71 13.11 -3.00
N ALA A 193 9.72 13.26 -4.33
CA ALA A 193 10.15 12.23 -5.25
C ALA A 193 11.63 11.86 -5.05
N LEU A 194 12.50 12.86 -4.88
CA LEU A 194 13.93 12.65 -4.64
C LEU A 194 14.18 11.94 -3.30
N LYS A 195 13.50 12.39 -2.22
CA LYS A 195 13.59 11.73 -0.90
C LYS A 195 13.11 10.28 -0.97
N TYR A 196 11.98 10.04 -1.67
CA TYR A 196 11.42 8.70 -1.80
C TYR A 196 12.36 7.78 -2.57
N PHE A 197 12.94 8.28 -3.67
CA PHE A 197 13.92 7.53 -4.46
C PHE A 197 15.18 7.23 -3.65
N LEU A 198 15.82 8.23 -3.04
CA LEU A 198 17.09 8.04 -2.32
C LEU A 198 16.93 7.10 -1.12
N LEU A 199 15.91 7.32 -0.29
CA LEU A 199 15.67 6.49 0.88
C LEU A 199 15.17 5.09 0.49
N GLY A 200 14.38 5.00 -0.60
CA GLY A 200 13.93 3.73 -1.15
C GLY A 200 15.06 2.90 -1.71
N ALA A 201 15.91 3.48 -2.56
CA ALA A 201 17.08 2.79 -3.12
C ALA A 201 18.05 2.32 -2.02
N PHE A 202 18.25 3.14 -0.98
CA PHE A 202 19.04 2.74 0.18
C PHE A 202 18.43 1.54 0.92
N SER A 203 17.13 1.55 1.14
CA SER A 203 16.40 0.44 1.76
C SER A 203 16.45 -0.84 0.91
N SER A 204 16.31 -0.72 -0.41
CA SER A 204 16.44 -1.84 -1.36
C SER A 204 17.84 -2.42 -1.36
N GLY A 205 18.86 -1.57 -1.17
CA GLY A 205 20.26 -2.01 -1.00
C GLY A 205 20.44 -2.88 0.25
N PHE A 206 19.81 -2.51 1.38
CA PHE A 206 19.77 -3.36 2.58
C PHE A 206 19.08 -4.70 2.31
N PHE A 207 17.93 -4.67 1.65
CA PHE A 207 17.21 -5.91 1.30
C PHE A 207 18.10 -6.84 0.47
N LEU A 208 18.71 -6.33 -0.60
CA LEU A 208 19.54 -7.11 -1.50
C LEU A 208 20.80 -7.67 -0.80
N PHE A 209 21.43 -6.86 0.06
CA PHE A 209 22.59 -7.33 0.83
C PHE A 209 22.17 -8.38 1.87
N GLY A 210 21.02 -8.22 2.52
CA GLY A 210 20.43 -9.24 3.40
C GLY A 210 20.13 -10.54 2.67
N ALA A 211 19.60 -10.46 1.44
CA ALA A 211 19.37 -11.63 0.59
C ALA A 211 20.69 -12.35 0.25
N ALA A 212 21.76 -11.61 -0.02
CA ALA A 212 23.08 -12.19 -0.26
C ALA A 212 23.65 -12.90 0.99
N LEU A 213 23.44 -12.34 2.19
CA LEU A 213 23.85 -12.99 3.44
C LEU A 213 23.05 -14.29 3.70
N LEU A 214 21.74 -14.26 3.47
CA LEU A 214 20.88 -15.45 3.60
C LEU A 214 21.24 -16.52 2.55
N TYR A 215 21.58 -16.12 1.33
CA TYR A 215 22.12 -17.02 0.33
C TYR A 215 23.46 -17.65 0.79
N GLY A 216 24.36 -16.86 1.36
CA GLY A 216 25.61 -17.35 1.92
C GLY A 216 25.41 -18.33 3.08
N TYR A 217 24.32 -18.15 3.84
CA TYR A 217 23.93 -19.05 4.93
C TYR A 217 23.29 -20.36 4.43
N ALA A 218 22.26 -20.26 3.58
CA ALA A 218 21.44 -21.39 3.19
C ALA A 218 21.85 -22.09 1.88
N GLY A 219 22.73 -21.45 1.07
CA GLY A 219 23.08 -21.93 -0.27
C GLY A 219 21.93 -21.79 -1.29
N SER A 220 20.80 -21.19 -0.90
CA SER A 220 19.61 -20.93 -1.73
C SER A 220 19.02 -19.57 -1.42
N ILE A 221 18.29 -18.99 -2.40
CA ILE A 221 17.48 -17.77 -2.22
C ILE A 221 16.02 -18.07 -1.96
N GLY A 222 15.57 -19.32 -2.11
CA GLY A 222 14.20 -19.74 -1.90
C GLY A 222 13.80 -19.69 -0.42
N LEU A 223 12.62 -19.22 -0.13
CA LEU A 223 12.13 -19.07 1.26
C LEU A 223 12.01 -20.42 1.98
N PRO A 224 11.44 -21.48 1.37
CA PRO A 224 11.36 -22.79 2.03
C PRO A 224 12.75 -23.40 2.30
N GLU A 225 13.71 -23.22 1.39
CA GLU A 225 15.08 -23.71 1.54
C GLU A 225 15.83 -22.99 2.67
N ILE A 226 15.63 -21.66 2.81
CA ILE A 226 16.19 -20.89 3.92
C ILE A 226 15.62 -21.38 5.25
N ALA A 227 14.30 -21.63 5.33
CA ALA A 227 13.67 -22.20 6.52
C ALA A 227 14.18 -23.60 6.85
N ALA A 228 14.37 -24.46 5.83
CA ALA A 228 14.93 -25.79 5.99
C ALA A 228 16.38 -25.77 6.48
N ALA A 229 17.22 -24.90 5.91
CA ALA A 229 18.60 -24.70 6.37
C ALA A 229 18.66 -24.26 7.83
N ALA A 230 17.78 -23.33 8.24
CA ALA A 230 17.69 -22.85 9.62
C ALA A 230 17.23 -23.94 10.62
N SER A 231 16.42 -24.91 10.17
CA SER A 231 15.98 -26.02 11.01
C SER A 231 17.05 -27.10 11.25
N THR A 232 18.04 -27.19 10.35
CA THR A 232 19.09 -28.23 10.35
C THR A 232 20.48 -27.69 10.64
N SER A 233 20.58 -26.42 11.05
CA SER A 233 21.85 -25.69 11.20
C SER A 233 22.89 -26.47 12.01
N THR A 234 24.10 -26.57 11.45
CA THR A 234 25.28 -27.20 12.05
C THR A 234 26.37 -26.20 12.42
N GLY A 235 26.10 -24.90 12.41
CA GLY A 235 26.94 -23.86 13.02
C GLY A 235 28.02 -23.22 12.15
N GLU A 236 28.30 -23.70 10.93
CA GLU A 236 29.44 -23.20 10.17
C GLU A 236 29.27 -21.76 9.62
N PHE A 237 28.04 -21.27 9.40
CA PHE A 237 27.73 -19.93 8.89
C PHE A 237 26.60 -19.22 9.68
N GLU A 238 26.34 -19.62 10.91
CA GLU A 238 25.27 -19.03 11.76
C GLU A 238 25.40 -17.52 11.90
N GLY A 239 26.62 -16.97 11.85
CA GLY A 239 26.86 -15.53 11.91
C GLY A 239 26.27 -14.72 10.75
N LEU A 240 25.83 -15.36 9.65
CA LEU A 240 25.23 -14.68 8.50
C LEU A 240 23.68 -14.60 8.62
N LEU A 241 23.08 -15.51 9.36
CA LEU A 241 21.62 -15.63 9.45
C LEU A 241 20.96 -14.37 10.01
N LEU A 242 21.28 -14.01 11.25
CA LEU A 242 20.62 -12.88 11.91
C LEU A 242 20.85 -11.53 11.22
N PRO A 243 22.07 -11.16 10.80
CA PRO A 243 22.27 -9.95 9.99
C PRO A 243 21.49 -9.99 8.67
N GLY A 244 21.43 -11.14 8.00
CA GLY A 244 20.66 -11.32 6.77
C GLY A 244 19.17 -11.08 6.99
N VAL A 245 18.59 -11.71 8.02
CA VAL A 245 17.18 -11.52 8.42
C VAL A 245 16.89 -10.05 8.73
N VAL A 246 17.71 -9.41 9.57
CA VAL A 246 17.53 -8.00 9.93
C VAL A 246 17.55 -7.10 8.69
N MET A 247 18.50 -7.29 7.78
CA MET A 247 18.61 -6.45 6.59
C MET A 247 17.47 -6.64 5.60
N VAL A 248 16.98 -7.86 5.38
CA VAL A 248 15.80 -8.12 4.57
C VAL A 248 14.57 -7.48 5.21
N LEU A 249 14.39 -7.62 6.53
CA LEU A 249 13.30 -6.98 7.26
C LEU A 249 13.36 -5.44 7.17
N VAL A 250 14.55 -4.81 7.21
CA VAL A 250 14.69 -3.36 6.99
C VAL A 250 14.08 -2.95 5.66
N GLY A 251 14.34 -3.67 4.58
CA GLY A 251 13.78 -3.39 3.26
C GLY A 251 12.25 -3.44 3.22
N VAL A 252 11.65 -4.47 3.80
CA VAL A 252 10.20 -4.64 3.84
C VAL A 252 9.53 -3.66 4.81
N LEU A 253 10.10 -3.46 6.00
CA LEU A 253 9.59 -2.53 7.01
C LEU A 253 9.67 -1.06 6.55
N PHE A 254 10.63 -0.70 5.72
CA PHE A 254 10.66 0.60 5.05
C PHE A 254 9.39 0.79 4.18
N LYS A 255 8.99 -0.22 3.40
CA LYS A 255 7.78 -0.14 2.57
C LYS A 255 6.49 -0.11 3.41
N VAL A 256 6.45 -0.82 4.52
CA VAL A 256 5.36 -0.72 5.51
C VAL A 256 5.29 0.70 6.10
N GLY A 257 6.41 1.40 6.20
CA GLY A 257 6.56 2.67 6.89
C GLY A 257 6.65 2.50 8.41
N ALA A 258 7.26 1.41 8.88
CA ALA A 258 7.46 1.14 10.30
C ALA A 258 8.64 1.93 10.88
N VAL A 259 8.56 2.33 12.14
CA VAL A 259 9.65 3.01 12.86
C VAL A 259 10.79 2.01 13.13
N PRO A 260 12.05 2.38 12.88
CA PRO A 260 12.59 3.71 12.54
C PRO A 260 12.57 4.07 11.04
N PHE A 261 12.14 3.19 10.15
CA PHE A 261 12.25 3.33 8.70
C PHE A 261 11.13 4.17 8.05
N HIS A 262 10.37 4.92 8.84
CA HIS A 262 9.15 5.65 8.46
C HIS A 262 9.38 7.06 7.91
N SER A 263 10.58 7.63 8.03
CA SER A 263 10.87 9.06 7.82
C SER A 263 10.45 9.60 6.44
N TRP A 264 10.43 8.74 5.41
CA TRP A 264 10.01 9.10 4.07
C TRP A 264 8.49 9.36 3.97
N THR A 265 7.68 8.67 4.77
CA THR A 265 6.22 8.64 4.62
C THR A 265 5.56 10.02 4.77
N PRO A 266 5.84 10.83 5.80
CA PRO A 266 5.21 12.15 5.95
C PRO A 266 5.60 13.13 4.84
N ASP A 267 6.85 13.14 4.42
CA ASP A 267 7.36 14.06 3.40
C ASP A 267 6.83 13.71 2.02
N VAL A 268 6.83 12.41 1.68
CA VAL A 268 6.33 11.93 0.38
C VAL A 268 4.82 12.11 0.28
N TYR A 269 4.07 11.78 1.34
CA TYR A 269 2.60 11.96 1.31
C TYR A 269 2.22 13.44 1.16
N GLN A 270 2.96 14.33 1.79
CA GLN A 270 2.71 15.77 1.68
C GLN A 270 3.01 16.30 0.26
N GLY A 271 4.12 15.87 -0.34
CA GLY A 271 4.59 16.42 -1.61
C GLY A 271 3.98 15.77 -2.86
N ALA A 272 3.66 14.49 -2.83
CA ALA A 272 3.07 13.78 -3.97
C ALA A 272 1.67 14.30 -4.33
N PRO A 273 1.22 14.15 -5.59
CA PRO A 273 -0.18 14.40 -5.95
C PRO A 273 -1.12 13.59 -5.08
N THR A 274 -2.21 14.19 -4.61
CA THR A 274 -3.09 13.54 -3.62
C THR A 274 -3.70 12.21 -4.08
N PRO A 275 -4.13 12.02 -5.36
CA PRO A 275 -4.55 10.69 -5.85
C PRO A 275 -3.43 9.66 -5.77
N ILE A 276 -2.17 10.04 -6.07
CA ILE A 276 -1.01 9.17 -5.97
C ILE A 276 -0.71 8.84 -4.50
N THR A 277 -0.85 9.82 -3.60
CA THR A 277 -0.70 9.59 -2.16
C THR A 277 -1.70 8.55 -1.66
N GLY A 278 -2.98 8.64 -2.04
CA GLY A 278 -4.01 7.65 -1.68
C GLY A 278 -3.68 6.25 -2.19
N PHE A 279 -3.22 6.15 -3.45
CA PHE A 279 -2.78 4.90 -4.05
C PHE A 279 -1.59 4.29 -3.31
N MET A 280 -0.55 5.08 -3.01
CA MET A 280 0.61 4.61 -2.24
C MET A 280 0.21 4.18 -0.84
N ALA A 281 -0.60 4.99 -0.15
CA ALA A 281 -0.96 4.75 1.24
C ALA A 281 -1.71 3.42 1.47
N ALA A 282 -2.50 2.98 0.50
CA ALA A 282 -3.21 1.71 0.54
C ALA A 282 -2.42 0.59 -0.15
N GLY A 283 -2.06 0.76 -1.42
CA GLY A 283 -1.52 -0.30 -2.26
C GLY A 283 -0.13 -0.77 -1.82
N THR A 284 0.83 0.16 -1.62
CA THR A 284 2.19 -0.24 -1.21
C THR A 284 2.21 -0.90 0.15
N LYS A 285 1.37 -0.40 1.07
CA LYS A 285 1.27 -0.95 2.41
C LYS A 285 0.67 -2.35 2.39
N ALA A 286 -0.40 -2.56 1.64
CA ALA A 286 -1.00 -3.88 1.45
C ALA A 286 0.02 -4.87 0.87
N ALA A 287 0.66 -4.53 -0.24
CA ALA A 287 1.67 -5.38 -0.86
C ALA A 287 2.84 -5.71 0.09
N ALA A 288 3.32 -4.72 0.85
CA ALA A 288 4.38 -4.91 1.83
C ALA A 288 3.97 -5.81 3.00
N PHE A 289 2.74 -5.70 3.50
CA PHE A 289 2.24 -6.63 4.51
C PHE A 289 2.06 -8.05 3.96
N GLY A 290 1.60 -8.22 2.72
CA GLY A 290 1.53 -9.53 2.08
C GLY A 290 2.91 -10.18 1.94
N ALA A 291 3.92 -9.42 1.51
CA ALA A 291 5.30 -9.89 1.44
C ALA A 291 5.90 -10.18 2.82
N LEU A 292 5.62 -9.33 3.81
CA LEU A 292 6.05 -9.54 5.20
C LEU A 292 5.47 -10.83 5.79
N LEU A 293 4.17 -11.07 5.58
CA LEU A 293 3.53 -12.32 5.98
C LEU A 293 4.25 -13.53 5.37
N ARG A 294 4.46 -13.53 4.04
CA ARG A 294 5.15 -14.64 3.37
C ARG A 294 6.56 -14.84 3.91
N LEU A 295 7.33 -13.77 4.03
CA LEU A 295 8.69 -13.82 4.55
C LEU A 295 8.71 -14.43 5.97
N MET A 296 7.81 -13.99 6.85
CA MET A 296 7.79 -14.41 8.25
C MET A 296 7.23 -15.84 8.44
N TYR A 297 6.20 -16.22 7.69
CA TYR A 297 5.51 -17.51 7.88
C TYR A 297 6.06 -18.63 6.98
N VAL A 298 6.82 -18.32 5.93
CA VAL A 298 7.44 -19.32 5.04
C VAL A 298 8.95 -19.37 5.22
N GLY A 299 9.62 -18.18 5.14
CA GLY A 299 11.07 -18.11 5.12
C GLY A 299 11.73 -18.09 6.50
N LEU A 300 11.09 -17.46 7.49
CA LEU A 300 11.70 -17.14 8.79
C LEU A 300 10.98 -17.76 10.00
N GLU A 301 10.03 -18.66 9.78
CA GLU A 301 9.24 -19.28 10.87
C GLU A 301 10.14 -20.01 11.86
N THR A 302 11.11 -20.79 11.36
CA THR A 302 12.02 -21.60 12.17
C THR A 302 12.93 -20.75 13.08
N THR A 303 13.21 -19.52 12.70
CA THR A 303 14.08 -18.57 13.43
C THR A 303 13.30 -17.53 14.23
N ARG A 304 11.99 -17.71 14.40
CA ARG A 304 11.08 -16.72 15.03
C ARG A 304 11.57 -16.20 16.38
N TRP A 305 12.20 -17.01 17.19
CA TRP A 305 12.68 -16.63 18.52
C TRP A 305 13.80 -15.60 18.51
N GLU A 306 14.59 -15.53 17.43
CA GLU A 306 15.71 -14.60 17.29
C GLU A 306 15.27 -13.19 16.93
N TRP A 307 14.25 -13.04 16.09
CA TRP A 307 13.78 -11.74 15.60
C TRP A 307 12.46 -11.28 16.23
N HIS A 308 11.72 -12.14 16.92
CA HIS A 308 10.41 -11.84 17.53
C HIS A 308 10.45 -10.57 18.40
N MET A 309 11.42 -10.47 19.32
CA MET A 309 11.53 -9.30 20.21
C MET A 309 11.82 -8.01 19.42
N GLY A 310 12.60 -8.09 18.35
CA GLY A 310 12.82 -6.96 17.44
C GLY A 310 11.51 -6.44 16.81
N VAL A 311 10.65 -7.35 16.36
CA VAL A 311 9.33 -7.00 15.79
C VAL A 311 8.39 -6.42 16.85
N VAL A 312 8.41 -6.94 18.08
CA VAL A 312 7.67 -6.38 19.22
C VAL A 312 8.05 -4.92 19.47
N VAL A 313 9.35 -4.64 19.54
CA VAL A 313 9.87 -3.28 19.73
C VAL A 313 9.48 -2.36 18.57
N ILE A 314 9.62 -2.84 17.32
CA ILE A 314 9.24 -2.09 16.12
C ILE A 314 7.73 -1.78 16.11
N ALA A 315 6.88 -2.73 16.46
CA ALA A 315 5.44 -2.53 16.57
C ALA A 315 5.10 -1.44 17.60
N ALA A 316 5.65 -1.56 18.80
CA ALA A 316 5.46 -0.59 19.88
C ALA A 316 5.91 0.83 19.47
N LEU A 317 7.14 0.97 18.95
CA LEU A 317 7.68 2.24 18.49
C LEU A 317 6.84 2.84 17.35
N THR A 318 6.40 2.01 16.42
CA THR A 318 5.59 2.45 15.26
C THR A 318 4.25 3.00 15.72
N MET A 319 3.58 2.34 16.65
CA MET A 319 2.33 2.82 17.25
C MET A 319 2.53 4.14 18.02
N VAL A 320 3.55 4.21 18.88
CA VAL A 320 3.82 5.40 19.71
C VAL A 320 4.21 6.59 18.86
N VAL A 321 5.20 6.46 18.00
CA VAL A 321 5.70 7.56 17.15
C VAL A 321 4.61 8.05 16.20
N GLY A 322 3.91 7.14 15.52
CA GLY A 322 2.83 7.49 14.60
C GLY A 322 1.70 8.24 15.30
N SER A 323 1.24 7.75 16.45
CA SER A 323 0.14 8.36 17.21
C SER A 323 0.53 9.71 17.82
N VAL A 324 1.67 9.79 18.48
CA VAL A 324 2.10 11.02 19.17
C VAL A 324 2.40 12.13 18.16
N LEU A 325 3.14 11.83 17.09
CA LEU A 325 3.47 12.84 16.09
C LEU A 325 2.28 13.29 15.25
N SER A 326 1.22 12.49 15.12
CA SER A 326 -0.03 12.91 14.45
C SER A 326 -0.70 14.09 15.18
N VAL A 327 -0.56 14.21 16.50
CA VAL A 327 -1.17 15.30 17.31
C VAL A 327 -0.64 16.67 16.91
N THR A 328 0.62 16.77 16.58
CA THR A 328 1.31 18.05 16.30
C THR A 328 1.17 18.52 14.86
N GLN A 329 0.60 17.69 13.97
CA GLN A 329 0.51 18.04 12.55
C GLN A 329 -0.53 19.13 12.29
N THR A 330 -0.19 20.02 11.37
CA THR A 330 -1.05 21.10 10.86
C THR A 330 -1.41 20.93 9.39
N ASP A 331 -0.74 20.03 8.68
CA ASP A 331 -1.04 19.65 7.29
C ASP A 331 -1.83 18.33 7.29
N ILE A 332 -2.96 18.28 6.55
CA ILE A 332 -3.87 17.13 6.54
C ILE A 332 -3.20 15.87 5.97
N LYS A 333 -2.35 16.00 4.95
CA LYS A 333 -1.67 14.86 4.33
C LYS A 333 -0.58 14.30 5.27
N ARG A 334 0.14 15.15 5.99
CA ARG A 334 1.09 14.72 7.03
C ARG A 334 0.39 14.07 8.21
N LEU A 335 -0.76 14.61 8.63
CA LEU A 335 -1.59 14.01 9.68
C LEU A 335 -2.00 12.58 9.29
N LEU A 336 -2.53 12.40 8.06
CA LEU A 336 -2.89 11.07 7.54
C LEU A 336 -1.66 10.16 7.36
N ALA A 337 -0.49 10.71 7.06
CA ALA A 337 0.76 9.96 6.98
C ALA A 337 1.17 9.38 8.34
N TYR A 338 1.17 10.19 9.41
CA TYR A 338 1.45 9.69 10.76
C TYR A 338 0.37 8.76 11.28
N SER A 339 -0.90 9.02 10.94
CA SER A 339 -1.99 8.06 11.13
C SER A 339 -1.68 6.72 10.46
N SER A 340 -1.22 6.74 9.21
CA SER A 340 -0.85 5.55 8.45
C SER A 340 0.33 4.79 9.08
N ILE A 341 1.29 5.49 9.70
CA ILE A 341 2.37 4.87 10.47
C ILE A 341 1.81 4.18 11.72
N ALA A 342 0.93 4.83 12.47
CA ALA A 342 0.30 4.21 13.65
C ALA A 342 -0.48 2.94 13.28
N HIS A 343 -1.28 2.99 12.19
CA HIS A 343 -2.01 1.83 11.70
C HIS A 343 -1.09 0.69 11.24
N ALA A 344 0.08 0.99 10.66
CA ALA A 344 1.07 -0.04 10.38
C ALA A 344 1.50 -0.77 11.66
N GLY A 345 1.72 -0.04 12.74
CA GLY A 345 2.01 -0.62 14.06
C GLY A 345 0.87 -1.51 14.57
N PHE A 346 -0.39 -1.08 14.43
CA PHE A 346 -1.56 -1.90 14.81
C PHE A 346 -1.66 -3.20 14.00
N ILE A 347 -1.34 -3.17 12.71
CA ILE A 347 -1.33 -4.39 11.88
C ILE A 347 -0.19 -5.33 12.30
N ILE A 348 1.01 -4.81 12.61
CA ILE A 348 2.15 -5.62 13.06
C ILE A 348 1.81 -6.38 14.36
N VAL A 349 0.92 -5.87 15.21
CA VAL A 349 0.48 -6.58 16.42
C VAL A 349 -0.10 -7.97 16.11
N ALA A 350 -0.87 -8.10 15.00
CA ALA A 350 -1.42 -9.39 14.61
C ALA A 350 -0.35 -10.44 14.25
N LEU A 351 0.81 -10.00 13.75
CA LEU A 351 1.91 -10.91 13.36
C LEU A 351 2.54 -11.64 14.55
N ILE A 352 2.36 -11.13 15.78
CA ILE A 352 2.99 -11.68 16.99
C ILE A 352 2.37 -13.01 17.43
N SER A 353 1.16 -13.30 17.00
CA SER A 353 0.47 -14.57 17.32
C SER A 353 1.11 -15.79 16.66
N PHE A 354 1.74 -15.62 15.48
CA PHE A 354 2.33 -16.70 14.67
C PHE A 354 1.37 -17.86 14.36
N ASP A 355 0.11 -17.56 14.20
CA ASP A 355 -0.93 -18.50 13.84
C ASP A 355 -1.80 -18.01 12.68
N ARG A 356 -2.74 -18.84 12.24
CA ARG A 356 -3.65 -18.50 11.14
C ARG A 356 -4.55 -17.32 11.47
N THR A 357 -4.95 -17.15 12.73
CA THR A 357 -5.84 -16.07 13.15
C THR A 357 -5.13 -14.72 13.07
N GLY A 358 -3.81 -14.68 13.30
CA GLY A 358 -3.00 -13.49 13.05
C GLY A 358 -2.91 -13.11 11.58
N VAL A 359 -2.74 -14.09 10.68
CA VAL A 359 -2.78 -13.87 9.24
C VAL A 359 -4.15 -13.31 8.81
N GLU A 360 -5.25 -13.93 9.25
CA GLU A 360 -6.62 -13.46 9.03
C GLU A 360 -6.80 -12.00 9.48
N GLY A 361 -6.33 -11.67 10.69
CA GLY A 361 -6.37 -10.31 11.24
C GLY A 361 -5.64 -9.30 10.36
N VAL A 362 -4.46 -9.63 9.83
CA VAL A 362 -3.71 -8.79 8.89
C VAL A 362 -4.49 -8.60 7.59
N LEU A 363 -4.98 -9.69 6.99
CA LEU A 363 -5.71 -9.65 5.72
C LEU A 363 -6.96 -8.78 5.83
N PHE A 364 -7.77 -8.97 6.87
CA PHE A 364 -8.97 -8.16 7.12
C PHE A 364 -8.61 -6.67 7.33
N TYR A 365 -7.59 -6.40 8.16
CA TYR A 365 -7.20 -5.03 8.50
C TYR A 365 -6.72 -4.26 7.26
N VAL A 366 -5.92 -4.89 6.43
CA VAL A 366 -5.40 -4.30 5.19
C VAL A 366 -6.54 -3.86 4.28
N VAL A 367 -7.57 -4.69 4.07
CA VAL A 367 -8.75 -4.33 3.26
C VAL A 367 -9.51 -3.17 3.88
N ALA A 368 -9.89 -3.27 5.15
CA ALA A 368 -10.67 -2.26 5.86
C ALA A 368 -9.98 -0.88 5.87
N TYR A 369 -8.68 -0.88 6.18
CA TYR A 369 -7.86 0.33 6.24
C TYR A 369 -7.60 0.92 4.84
N GLY A 370 -7.27 0.08 3.85
CA GLY A 370 -6.91 0.53 2.52
C GLY A 370 -8.06 1.22 1.79
N ILE A 371 -9.27 0.65 1.80
CA ILE A 371 -10.46 1.26 1.19
C ILE A 371 -10.79 2.60 1.85
N SER A 372 -10.78 2.63 3.19
CA SER A 372 -11.03 3.86 3.94
C SER A 372 -9.96 4.94 3.65
N THR A 373 -8.71 4.54 3.45
CA THR A 373 -7.58 5.43 3.14
C THR A 373 -7.70 6.04 1.75
N ILE A 374 -7.98 5.23 0.71
CA ILE A 374 -8.18 5.74 -0.66
C ILE A 374 -9.32 6.76 -0.67
N SER A 375 -10.42 6.46 0.02
CA SER A 375 -11.59 7.34 0.10
C SER A 375 -11.29 8.63 0.87
N ALA A 376 -10.53 8.56 1.95
CA ALA A 376 -10.09 9.74 2.69
C ALA A 376 -9.21 10.66 1.82
N PHE A 377 -8.25 10.11 1.09
CA PHE A 377 -7.42 10.90 0.17
C PHE A 377 -8.21 11.40 -1.05
N ALA A 378 -9.23 10.68 -1.51
CA ALA A 378 -10.15 11.19 -2.53
C ALA A 378 -10.89 12.44 -2.03
N ILE A 379 -11.33 12.47 -0.77
CA ILE A 379 -11.93 13.67 -0.17
C ILE A 379 -10.91 14.80 -0.06
N VAL A 380 -9.69 14.51 0.42
CA VAL A 380 -8.60 15.52 0.49
C VAL A 380 -8.34 16.12 -0.88
N ASN A 381 -8.36 15.32 -1.95
CA ASN A 381 -8.21 15.81 -3.32
C ASN A 381 -9.32 16.77 -3.76
N LEU A 382 -10.52 16.68 -3.19
CA LEU A 382 -11.66 17.53 -3.56
C LEU A 382 -11.75 18.83 -2.77
N VAL A 383 -11.26 18.87 -1.52
CA VAL A 383 -11.36 20.08 -0.68
C VAL A 383 -10.42 21.16 -1.18
N ARG A 384 -10.97 22.33 -1.47
CA ARG A 384 -10.27 23.47 -2.07
C ARG A 384 -10.45 24.74 -1.24
N GLU A 385 -9.44 25.58 -1.27
CA GLU A 385 -9.52 26.97 -0.84
C GLU A 385 -8.96 27.87 -1.95
N ARG A 386 -9.75 28.82 -2.42
CA ARG A 386 -9.39 29.73 -3.54
C ARG A 386 -8.87 28.97 -4.78
N GLY A 387 -9.48 27.83 -5.09
CA GLY A 387 -9.13 26.98 -6.23
C GLY A 387 -7.85 26.14 -6.04
N ALA A 388 -7.17 26.23 -4.90
CA ALA A 388 -6.04 25.37 -4.54
C ALA A 388 -6.47 24.25 -3.59
N GLU A 389 -5.71 23.15 -3.56
CA GLU A 389 -5.90 22.08 -2.59
C GLU A 389 -5.72 22.60 -1.15
N ALA A 390 -6.69 22.35 -0.29
CA ALA A 390 -6.68 22.77 1.11
C ALA A 390 -5.84 21.80 1.94
N THR A 391 -4.56 22.08 2.10
CA THR A 391 -3.64 21.18 2.81
C THR A 391 -3.50 21.52 4.29
N HIS A 392 -3.66 22.79 4.68
CA HIS A 392 -3.57 23.18 6.09
C HIS A 392 -4.90 22.93 6.81
N LEU A 393 -4.85 22.40 8.04
CA LEU A 393 -6.04 22.03 8.80
C LEU A 393 -7.02 23.21 8.98
N SER A 394 -6.53 24.44 9.21
CA SER A 394 -7.41 25.61 9.35
C SER A 394 -8.30 25.87 8.13
N GLN A 395 -7.88 25.44 6.94
CA GLN A 395 -8.64 25.57 5.69
C GLN A 395 -9.86 24.64 5.62
N TRP A 396 -9.95 23.65 6.55
CA TRP A 396 -11.07 22.72 6.66
C TRP A 396 -12.16 23.23 7.62
N ALA A 397 -11.92 24.35 8.31
CA ALA A 397 -12.89 24.94 9.22
C ALA A 397 -14.21 25.28 8.50
N GLY A 398 -15.33 24.84 9.08
CA GLY A 398 -16.65 25.11 8.54
C GLY A 398 -17.04 24.32 7.27
N LEU A 399 -16.25 23.35 6.83
CA LEU A 399 -16.54 22.50 5.66
C LEU A 399 -17.92 21.84 5.80
N GLY A 400 -18.31 21.41 7.00
CA GLY A 400 -19.59 20.77 7.28
C GLY A 400 -20.80 21.66 7.04
N ARG A 401 -20.65 22.99 7.12
CA ARG A 401 -21.73 23.95 6.83
C ARG A 401 -21.98 24.13 5.33
N LYS A 402 -20.91 24.07 4.51
CA LYS A 402 -20.97 24.29 3.06
C LYS A 402 -21.15 22.99 2.25
N HIS A 403 -20.47 21.94 2.68
CA HIS A 403 -20.46 20.63 2.01
C HIS A 403 -20.69 19.51 3.03
N PRO A 404 -21.92 19.39 3.62
CA PRO A 404 -22.21 18.47 4.72
C PRO A 404 -21.98 17.01 4.36
N TRP A 405 -22.27 16.59 3.12
CA TRP A 405 -22.02 15.23 2.66
C TRP A 405 -20.53 14.89 2.65
N LEU A 406 -19.69 15.77 2.11
CA LEU A 406 -18.25 15.55 2.04
C LEU A 406 -17.60 15.51 3.43
N ALA A 407 -17.99 16.47 4.30
CA ALA A 407 -17.52 16.52 5.69
C ALA A 407 -18.05 15.34 6.51
N GLY A 408 -19.29 14.90 6.30
CA GLY A 408 -19.88 13.74 6.94
C GLY A 408 -19.19 12.44 6.54
N SER A 409 -18.92 12.25 5.24
CA SER A 409 -18.16 11.11 4.72
C SER A 409 -16.76 11.07 5.30
N PHE A 410 -16.05 12.20 5.33
CA PHE A 410 -14.71 12.28 5.92
C PHE A 410 -14.74 11.98 7.42
N SER A 411 -15.74 12.49 8.16
CA SER A 411 -15.91 12.21 9.58
C SER A 411 -16.13 10.74 9.87
N LEU A 412 -16.95 10.05 9.06
CA LEU A 412 -17.15 8.61 9.20
C LEU A 412 -15.84 7.84 9.00
N LEU A 413 -15.03 8.20 7.99
CA LEU A 413 -13.74 7.58 7.76
C LEU A 413 -12.76 7.85 8.92
N MET A 414 -12.79 9.06 9.49
CA MET A 414 -11.98 9.39 10.69
C MET A 414 -12.43 8.58 11.92
N LEU A 415 -13.74 8.37 12.11
CA LEU A 415 -14.27 7.50 13.17
C LEU A 415 -13.88 6.03 12.94
N ALA A 416 -13.80 5.59 11.68
CA ALA A 416 -13.30 4.26 11.34
C ALA A 416 -11.82 4.13 11.70
N PHE A 417 -10.96 5.10 11.36
CA PHE A 417 -9.56 5.08 11.78
C PHE A 417 -9.41 5.13 13.32
N ALA A 418 -10.27 5.84 14.03
CA ALA A 418 -10.33 5.80 15.49
C ALA A 418 -10.66 4.40 16.02
N GLY A 419 -11.41 3.61 15.26
CA GLY A 419 -11.91 2.30 15.67
C GLY A 419 -13.18 2.39 16.52
N ILE A 420 -14.11 3.28 16.13
CA ILE A 420 -15.42 3.38 16.79
C ILE A 420 -16.30 2.19 16.35
N PRO A 421 -17.04 1.55 17.27
CA PRO A 421 -17.96 0.46 16.93
C PRO A 421 -18.88 0.78 15.75
N LEU A 422 -19.31 -0.26 15.02
CA LEU A 422 -20.08 -0.21 13.78
C LEU A 422 -19.31 0.34 12.57
N THR A 423 -17.99 0.50 12.67
CA THR A 423 -17.11 0.81 11.53
C THR A 423 -16.13 -0.32 11.27
N SER A 424 -15.65 -0.43 10.02
CA SER A 424 -14.65 -1.43 9.63
C SER A 424 -13.36 -1.38 10.45
N GLY A 425 -12.98 -0.19 10.93
CA GLY A 425 -11.76 -0.01 11.72
C GLY A 425 -11.84 -0.60 13.14
N PHE A 426 -13.03 -0.63 13.74
CA PHE A 426 -13.24 -1.34 15.02
C PHE A 426 -13.03 -2.84 14.83
N THR A 427 -13.72 -3.43 13.86
CA THR A 427 -13.59 -4.86 13.56
C THR A 427 -12.16 -5.23 13.21
N ALA A 428 -11.48 -4.39 12.40
CA ALA A 428 -10.08 -4.59 12.02
C ALA A 428 -9.15 -4.61 13.25
N LYS A 429 -9.33 -3.69 14.20
CA LYS A 429 -8.54 -3.67 15.43
C LYS A 429 -8.82 -4.90 16.30
N VAL A 430 -10.07 -5.32 16.42
CA VAL A 430 -10.43 -6.55 17.15
C VAL A 430 -9.77 -7.76 16.48
N ALA A 431 -9.90 -7.92 15.16
CA ALA A 431 -9.31 -9.00 14.39
C ALA A 431 -7.76 -9.05 14.50
N ALA A 432 -7.10 -7.89 14.65
CA ALA A 432 -5.65 -7.84 14.81
C ALA A 432 -5.17 -8.05 16.25
N PHE A 433 -5.94 -7.61 17.26
CA PHE A 433 -5.49 -7.61 18.65
C PHE A 433 -5.85 -8.91 19.39
N MET A 434 -6.99 -9.55 19.05
CA MET A 434 -7.39 -10.80 19.72
C MET A 434 -6.38 -11.92 19.55
N PRO A 435 -5.86 -12.22 18.34
CA PRO A 435 -4.82 -13.25 18.18
C PRO A 435 -3.57 -12.98 19.02
N ALA A 436 -3.14 -11.73 19.11
CA ALA A 436 -1.98 -11.35 19.93
C ALA A 436 -2.23 -11.55 21.43
N LEU A 437 -3.47 -11.33 21.92
CA LEU A 437 -3.84 -11.60 23.32
C LEU A 437 -3.87 -13.10 23.63
N GLU A 438 -4.38 -13.90 22.71
CA GLU A 438 -4.59 -15.34 22.91
C GLU A 438 -3.28 -16.13 22.76
N HIS A 439 -2.45 -15.78 21.77
CA HIS A 439 -1.27 -16.58 21.41
C HIS A 439 0.07 -15.84 21.56
N GLY A 440 0.06 -14.49 21.71
CA GLY A 440 1.28 -13.68 21.81
C GLY A 440 1.94 -13.63 23.19
N GLY A 441 1.38 -14.33 24.20
CA GLY A 441 1.91 -14.35 25.56
C GLY A 441 2.01 -12.93 26.17
N LEU A 442 3.03 -12.70 27.02
CA LEU A 442 3.23 -11.40 27.69
C LEU A 442 3.49 -10.27 26.69
N SER A 443 4.26 -10.53 25.64
CA SER A 443 4.53 -9.53 24.57
C SER A 443 3.26 -9.11 23.84
N GLY A 444 2.36 -10.05 23.55
CA GLY A 444 1.06 -9.77 22.95
C GLY A 444 0.20 -8.88 23.85
N VAL A 445 0.09 -9.20 25.13
CA VAL A 445 -0.66 -8.38 26.10
C VAL A 445 -0.09 -6.97 26.20
N VAL A 446 1.22 -6.82 26.32
CA VAL A 446 1.89 -5.49 26.39
C VAL A 446 1.63 -4.68 25.12
N LEU A 447 1.76 -5.30 23.94
CA LEU A 447 1.50 -4.60 22.67
C LEU A 447 0.04 -4.19 22.53
N VAL A 448 -0.91 -5.02 22.93
CA VAL A 448 -2.34 -4.66 22.85
C VAL A 448 -2.67 -3.52 23.82
N VAL A 449 -2.10 -3.49 25.02
CA VAL A 449 -2.25 -2.36 25.94
C VAL A 449 -1.70 -1.07 25.31
N ILE A 450 -0.50 -1.12 24.72
CA ILE A 450 0.06 0.02 23.99
C ILE A 450 -0.87 0.43 22.82
N ALA A 451 -1.37 -0.54 22.04
CA ALA A 451 -2.24 -0.31 20.90
C ALA A 451 -3.54 0.40 21.30
N VAL A 452 -4.18 -0.02 22.40
CA VAL A 452 -5.40 0.62 22.91
C VAL A 452 -5.12 2.05 23.38
N LEU A 453 -4.04 2.29 24.12
CA LEU A 453 -3.65 3.63 24.56
C LEU A 453 -3.35 4.55 23.35
N MET A 454 -2.58 4.08 22.39
CA MET A 454 -2.24 4.85 21.18
C MET A 454 -3.46 5.06 20.28
N SER A 455 -4.40 4.12 20.25
CA SER A 455 -5.69 4.28 19.58
C SER A 455 -6.52 5.42 20.19
N GLY A 456 -6.48 5.60 21.52
CA GLY A 456 -7.08 6.75 22.20
C GLY A 456 -6.46 8.09 21.79
N ILE A 457 -5.13 8.14 21.64
CA ILE A 457 -4.44 9.36 21.17
C ILE A 457 -4.83 9.68 19.70
N THR A 458 -4.84 8.69 18.82
CA THR A 458 -5.26 8.93 17.43
C THR A 458 -6.74 9.30 17.32
N ALA A 459 -7.61 8.73 18.15
CA ALA A 459 -9.02 9.12 18.22
C ALA A 459 -9.19 10.60 18.58
N PHE A 460 -8.42 11.12 19.52
CA PHE A 460 -8.40 12.56 19.84
C PHE A 460 -8.08 13.41 18.62
N VAL A 461 -7.09 13.01 17.80
CA VAL A 461 -6.69 13.75 16.59
C VAL A 461 -7.85 13.77 15.57
N TYR A 462 -8.53 12.65 15.37
CA TYR A 462 -9.64 12.56 14.42
C TYR A 462 -10.87 13.33 14.89
N ILE A 463 -11.20 13.26 16.18
CA ILE A 463 -12.31 14.03 16.76
C ILE A 463 -12.01 15.53 16.65
N ARG A 464 -10.78 15.97 16.93
CA ARG A 464 -10.36 17.37 16.75
C ARG A 464 -10.62 17.86 15.33
N LEU A 465 -10.36 17.04 14.34
CA LEU A 465 -10.59 17.37 12.94
C LEU A 465 -12.10 17.46 12.62
N ILE A 466 -12.91 16.56 13.16
CA ILE A 466 -14.38 16.60 13.03
C ILE A 466 -14.92 17.89 13.66
N VAL A 467 -14.48 18.22 14.87
CA VAL A 467 -14.86 19.47 15.55
C VAL A 467 -14.49 20.69 14.71
N LEU A 468 -13.30 20.72 14.11
CA LEU A 468 -12.86 21.79 13.23
C LEU A 468 -13.81 21.96 12.01
N MET A 469 -14.23 20.86 11.39
CA MET A 469 -15.08 20.91 10.20
C MET A 469 -16.51 21.37 10.49
N PHE A 470 -17.09 21.00 11.64
CA PHE A 470 -18.50 21.25 11.92
C PHE A 470 -18.76 22.43 12.87
N PHE A 471 -17.88 22.67 13.84
CA PHE A 471 -18.14 23.58 14.94
C PHE A 471 -17.25 24.85 14.93
N THR A 472 -16.21 24.90 14.07
CA THR A 472 -15.37 26.09 13.94
C THR A 472 -15.86 26.96 12.80
N GLU A 473 -15.80 28.28 12.97
CA GLU A 473 -16.13 29.22 11.90
C GLU A 473 -15.10 29.17 10.78
N PRO A 474 -15.54 29.27 9.51
CA PRO A 474 -14.64 29.26 8.37
C PRO A 474 -13.66 30.42 8.45
N SER A 475 -12.36 30.12 8.31
CA SER A 475 -11.31 31.17 8.20
C SER A 475 -11.14 31.70 6.79
N GLY A 476 -11.76 31.03 5.79
CA GLY A 476 -11.64 31.34 4.36
C GLY A 476 -12.79 30.78 3.53
N GLU A 477 -12.67 30.85 2.21
CA GLU A 477 -13.64 30.30 1.27
C GLU A 477 -13.30 28.83 0.97
N VAL A 478 -13.68 27.92 1.90
CA VAL A 478 -13.60 26.49 1.64
C VAL A 478 -14.66 26.10 0.61
N THR A 479 -14.23 25.32 -0.40
CA THR A 479 -15.09 24.83 -1.49
C THR A 479 -14.75 23.37 -1.80
N ALA A 480 -15.59 22.73 -2.62
CA ALA A 480 -15.29 21.41 -3.19
C ALA A 480 -15.10 21.53 -4.70
N ALA A 481 -14.12 20.83 -5.24
CA ALA A 481 -13.92 20.75 -6.69
C ALA A 481 -15.11 20.04 -7.36
N ALA A 482 -15.55 20.55 -8.51
CA ALA A 482 -16.64 19.98 -9.31
C ALA A 482 -16.38 20.23 -10.81
N PRO A 483 -16.83 19.33 -11.72
CA PRO A 483 -17.42 18.02 -11.44
C PRO A 483 -16.37 17.03 -10.92
N ALA A 484 -16.77 16.06 -10.11
CA ALA A 484 -15.88 15.07 -9.48
C ALA A 484 -16.57 13.68 -9.39
N THR A 485 -17.18 13.24 -10.47
CA THR A 485 -18.06 12.06 -10.47
C THR A 485 -17.35 10.79 -10.06
N LEU A 486 -16.13 10.54 -10.58
CA LEU A 486 -15.38 9.32 -10.27
C LEU A 486 -14.88 9.34 -8.82
N SER A 487 -14.36 10.46 -8.35
CA SER A 487 -13.94 10.62 -6.96
C SER A 487 -15.13 10.47 -5.98
N LEU A 488 -16.31 11.03 -6.29
CA LEU A 488 -17.50 10.87 -5.47
C LEU A 488 -17.98 9.41 -5.45
N THR A 489 -17.87 8.69 -6.57
CA THR A 489 -18.17 7.25 -6.61
C THR A 489 -17.23 6.48 -5.67
N VAL A 490 -15.92 6.74 -5.71
CA VAL A 490 -14.94 6.10 -4.82
C VAL A 490 -15.22 6.42 -3.35
N ILE A 491 -15.55 7.67 -3.02
CA ILE A 491 -15.91 8.09 -1.67
C ILE A 491 -17.18 7.35 -1.20
N THR A 492 -18.19 7.27 -2.04
CA THR A 492 -19.46 6.59 -1.72
C THR A 492 -19.24 5.10 -1.48
N VAL A 493 -18.48 4.42 -2.36
CA VAL A 493 -18.11 3.01 -2.19
C VAL A 493 -17.33 2.83 -0.88
N GLY A 494 -16.35 3.67 -0.59
CA GLY A 494 -15.57 3.58 0.64
C GLY A 494 -16.41 3.76 1.90
N VAL A 495 -17.34 4.71 1.91
CA VAL A 495 -18.30 4.91 3.02
C VAL A 495 -19.19 3.68 3.22
N ILE A 496 -19.77 3.16 2.13
CA ILE A 496 -20.61 1.96 2.19
C ILE A 496 -19.83 0.76 2.71
N VAL A 497 -18.65 0.50 2.17
CA VAL A 497 -17.81 -0.63 2.60
C VAL A 497 -17.36 -0.47 4.06
N THR A 498 -17.01 0.75 4.49
CA THR A 498 -16.63 1.02 5.89
C THR A 498 -17.76 0.68 6.86
N ILE A 499 -19.01 1.01 6.54
CA ILE A 499 -20.19 0.65 7.35
C ILE A 499 -20.47 -0.86 7.22
N ALA A 500 -20.48 -1.39 6.02
CA ALA A 500 -20.78 -2.80 5.77
C ALA A 500 -19.84 -3.74 6.53
N LEU A 501 -18.53 -3.50 6.45
CA LEU A 501 -17.53 -4.29 7.18
C LEU A 501 -17.55 -4.05 8.70
N GLY A 502 -18.12 -2.94 9.16
CA GLY A 502 -18.32 -2.69 10.59
C GLY A 502 -19.54 -3.39 11.17
N VAL A 503 -20.61 -3.58 10.36
CA VAL A 503 -21.88 -4.17 10.78
C VAL A 503 -21.97 -5.66 10.42
N PHE A 504 -21.44 -6.04 9.24
CA PHE A 504 -21.48 -7.40 8.70
C PHE A 504 -20.06 -7.84 8.26
N PRO A 505 -19.13 -8.05 9.19
CA PRO A 505 -17.74 -8.41 8.85
C PRO A 505 -17.58 -9.87 8.39
N GLY A 506 -18.56 -10.75 8.70
CA GLY A 506 -18.49 -12.20 8.51
C GLY A 506 -17.96 -12.62 7.14
N PRO A 507 -18.55 -12.17 6.02
CA PRO A 507 -18.11 -12.63 4.70
C PRO A 507 -16.63 -12.35 4.39
N LEU A 508 -16.10 -11.21 4.84
CA LEU A 508 -14.68 -10.89 4.62
C LEU A 508 -13.77 -11.63 5.61
N LEU A 509 -14.22 -11.85 6.86
CA LEU A 509 -13.49 -12.67 7.84
C LEU A 509 -13.40 -14.12 7.37
N GLU A 510 -14.51 -14.72 6.94
CA GLU A 510 -14.53 -16.08 6.38
C GLU A 510 -13.60 -16.22 5.15
N LEU A 511 -13.60 -15.21 4.26
CA LEU A 511 -12.69 -15.20 3.12
C LEU A 511 -11.23 -15.07 3.55
N ALA A 512 -10.93 -14.26 4.56
CA ALA A 512 -9.59 -14.10 5.12
C ALA A 512 -9.12 -15.38 5.82
N GLU A 513 -10.00 -16.05 6.57
CA GLU A 513 -9.74 -17.34 7.22
C GLU A 513 -9.41 -18.42 6.19
N GLN A 514 -10.25 -18.59 5.16
CA GLN A 514 -10.02 -19.55 4.08
C GLN A 514 -8.72 -19.26 3.32
N SER A 515 -8.32 -17.98 3.26
CA SER A 515 -7.12 -17.52 2.58
C SER A 515 -5.87 -17.46 3.48
N SER A 516 -5.92 -17.92 4.73
CA SER A 516 -4.81 -17.75 5.69
C SER A 516 -3.72 -18.82 5.62
N VAL A 517 -3.79 -19.75 4.67
CA VAL A 517 -2.87 -20.90 4.56
C VAL A 517 -1.81 -20.65 3.50
N PHE A 518 -0.54 -20.64 3.91
CA PHE A 518 0.61 -20.55 3.00
C PHE A 518 1.03 -21.94 2.50
N ILE A 519 1.55 -21.97 1.27
CA ILE A 519 2.28 -23.12 0.75
C ILE A 519 3.73 -22.99 1.22
N THR A 520 4.21 -24.04 1.90
CA THR A 520 5.55 -24.10 2.50
C THR A 520 6.48 -25.10 1.81
N ARG A 521 6.03 -25.74 0.72
CA ARG A 521 6.79 -26.75 -0.03
C ARG A 521 6.64 -26.55 -1.52
#